data_28cd04cdc93591e90d96552016cf057d
#
_entry.id   28cd04cdc93591e90d96552016cf057d
#
_cell.length_a   1.000
_cell.length_b   1.000
_cell.length_c   1.000
_cell.angle_alpha   90.00
_cell.angle_beta   90.00
_cell.angle_gamma   90.00
#
_symmetry.space_group_name_H-M   'P 1'
#
loop_
_entity.id
_entity.type
_entity.pdbx_description
1 polymer ?
#
loop_
_entity_poly.entity_id
_entity_poly.type
_entity_poly.pdbx_seq_one_letter_code
_entity_poly.pdbx_strand_id
1 'polypeptide(L)'
;VSTPFNVERARLVKADEGLDKLRKKADSVVVLDNNRLLEFVPNLPINQAFSVMDQLIAETVKGIAETITLPSLINLDYADMKTIMNSGGLSVMLWGEADIDEGVEKVVKEALNHPLLNVDYRGATGALVHITGGPNMTLKYVQDVSQELTKDLDSYANVILGARVIPEFENKCRVMAIMTGVQSPNLLGPNTSSQLLNK
;
A
#
# COMPACT_ATOMS: atom_id res chain seq x y z
N VAL A 1 -2.40 1.31 10.72
CA VAL A 1 -1.86 1.94 11.94
C VAL A 1 -0.68 2.82 11.59
N SER A 2 -0.44 3.90 12.37
CA SER A 2 0.76 4.73 12.25
C SER A 2 1.71 4.50 13.42
N THR A 3 3.03 4.58 13.15
CA THR A 3 4.07 4.45 14.17
C THR A 3 4.60 5.82 14.61
N PRO A 4 5.07 5.95 15.88
CA PRO A 4 5.62 7.20 16.39
C PRO A 4 6.90 7.63 15.67
N PHE A 5 7.29 8.89 15.84
CA PHE A 5 8.58 9.37 15.39
C PHE A 5 9.74 8.71 16.15
N ASN A 6 10.89 8.54 15.49
CA ASN A 6 12.10 7.91 16.08
C ASN A 6 12.60 8.61 17.36
N VAL A 7 12.32 9.88 17.53
CA VAL A 7 12.64 10.64 18.74
C VAL A 7 11.81 10.20 19.96
N GLU A 8 10.64 9.62 19.72
CA GLU A 8 9.69 9.19 20.75
C GLU A 8 9.99 7.77 21.27
N ARG A 9 11.21 7.51 21.74
CA ARG A 9 11.74 6.18 22.06
C ARG A 9 10.81 5.33 22.95
N ALA A 10 10.24 5.92 24.00
CA ALA A 10 9.34 5.20 24.90
C ALA A 10 8.01 4.80 24.23
N ARG A 11 7.55 5.59 23.25
CA ARG A 11 6.36 5.28 22.46
C ARG A 11 6.64 4.22 21.40
N LEU A 12 7.85 4.19 20.83
CA LEU A 12 8.27 3.15 19.88
C LEU A 12 8.17 1.76 20.53
N VAL A 13 8.70 1.58 21.75
CA VAL A 13 8.62 0.29 22.47
C VAL A 13 7.16 -0.16 22.62
N LYS A 14 6.28 0.76 23.03
CA LYS A 14 4.84 0.45 23.17
C LYS A 14 4.16 0.18 21.82
N ALA A 15 4.59 0.89 20.76
CA ALA A 15 4.08 0.67 19.42
C ALA A 15 4.46 -0.72 18.90
N ASP A 16 5.68 -1.18 19.15
CA ASP A 16 6.14 -2.51 18.79
C ASP A 16 5.35 -3.60 19.48
N GLU A 17 5.18 -3.49 20.82
CA GLU A 17 4.36 -4.43 21.59
C GLU A 17 2.90 -4.44 21.08
N GLY A 18 2.37 -3.27 20.73
CA GLY A 18 1.03 -3.11 20.15
C GLY A 18 0.92 -3.77 18.78
N LEU A 19 1.92 -3.55 17.93
CA LEU A 19 1.98 -4.13 16.58
C LEU A 19 2.08 -5.65 16.62
N ASP A 20 2.89 -6.21 17.53
CA ASP A 20 2.99 -7.65 17.73
C ASP A 20 1.67 -8.29 18.18
N LYS A 21 0.91 -7.57 19.03
CA LYS A 21 -0.43 -8.01 19.44
C LYS A 21 -1.43 -7.95 18.29
N LEU A 22 -1.37 -6.89 17.48
CA LEU A 22 -2.24 -6.72 16.31
C LEU A 22 -1.98 -7.80 15.26
N ARG A 23 -0.72 -8.09 14.94
CA ARG A 23 -0.33 -9.15 13.99
C ARG A 23 -0.88 -10.52 14.35
N LYS A 24 -1.06 -10.80 15.66
CA LYS A 24 -1.63 -12.09 16.14
C LYS A 24 -3.15 -12.14 16.06
N LYS A 25 -3.83 -11.02 15.84
CA LYS A 25 -5.29 -10.91 15.90
C LYS A 25 -5.93 -10.42 14.61
N ALA A 26 -5.19 -9.66 13.81
CA ALA A 26 -5.63 -9.16 12.52
C ALA A 26 -5.08 -10.06 11.40
N ASP A 27 -5.87 -10.29 10.38
CA ASP A 27 -5.47 -11.05 9.19
C ASP A 27 -4.38 -10.32 8.41
N SER A 28 -4.43 -8.99 8.43
CA SER A 28 -3.46 -8.11 7.76
C SER A 28 -3.30 -6.80 8.52
N VAL A 29 -2.09 -6.25 8.56
CA VAL A 29 -1.79 -4.96 9.19
C VAL A 29 -0.99 -4.09 8.22
N VAL A 30 -1.57 -2.96 7.84
CA VAL A 30 -0.87 -1.91 7.10
C VAL A 30 -0.27 -0.93 8.09
N VAL A 31 1.03 -0.69 7.99
CA VAL A 31 1.78 0.19 8.89
C VAL A 31 2.31 1.39 8.11
N LEU A 32 2.06 2.59 8.66
CA LEU A 32 2.53 3.86 8.14
C LEU A 32 3.56 4.44 9.11
N ASP A 33 4.73 4.79 8.61
CA ASP A 33 5.80 5.35 9.43
C ASP A 33 5.75 6.89 9.42
N ASN A 34 5.45 7.49 10.58
CA ASN A 34 5.40 8.96 10.70
C ASN A 34 6.76 9.62 10.38
N ASN A 35 7.88 8.91 10.48
CA ASN A 35 9.17 9.49 10.11
C ASN A 35 9.23 9.85 8.62
N ARG A 36 8.45 9.18 7.79
CA ARG A 36 8.34 9.49 6.36
C ARG A 36 7.70 10.84 6.08
N LEU A 37 6.86 11.34 6.98
CA LEU A 37 6.35 12.72 6.86
C LEU A 37 7.50 13.74 6.89
N LEU A 38 8.54 13.50 7.68
CA LEU A 38 9.70 14.39 7.75
C LEU A 38 10.51 14.40 6.45
N GLU A 39 10.48 13.30 5.71
CA GLU A 39 11.14 13.21 4.40
C GLU A 39 10.27 13.81 3.29
N PHE A 40 8.96 13.57 3.37
CA PHE A 40 8.03 13.95 2.32
C PHE A 40 7.58 15.42 2.39
N VAL A 41 7.28 15.90 3.59
CA VAL A 41 6.74 17.26 3.80
C VAL A 41 7.48 18.01 4.93
N PRO A 42 8.81 18.13 4.87
CA PRO A 42 9.64 18.61 5.99
C PRO A 42 9.31 20.06 6.41
N ASN A 43 8.78 20.84 5.49
CA ASN A 43 8.53 22.28 5.68
C ASN A 43 7.06 22.63 5.92
N LEU A 44 6.16 21.64 5.97
CA LEU A 44 4.76 21.91 6.28
C LEU A 44 4.55 22.16 7.78
N PRO A 45 3.62 23.06 8.14
CA PRO A 45 3.13 23.15 9.51
C PRO A 45 2.66 21.78 10.00
N ILE A 46 2.91 21.47 11.27
CA ILE A 46 2.70 20.12 11.83
C ILE A 46 1.27 19.60 11.65
N ASN A 47 0.27 20.47 11.77
CA ASN A 47 -1.12 20.13 11.55
C ASN A 47 -1.40 19.76 10.09
N GLN A 48 -0.76 20.44 9.13
CA GLN A 48 -0.90 20.11 7.72
C GLN A 48 -0.14 18.82 7.37
N ALA A 49 1.02 18.58 7.95
CA ALA A 49 1.77 17.33 7.77
C ALA A 49 0.94 16.11 8.24
N PHE A 50 0.29 16.20 9.41
CA PHE A 50 -0.62 15.13 9.85
C PHE A 50 -1.86 14.98 8.97
N SER A 51 -2.39 16.08 8.41
CA SER A 51 -3.50 16.00 7.47
C SER A 51 -3.14 15.21 6.20
N VAL A 52 -1.89 15.24 5.76
CA VAL A 52 -1.41 14.40 4.65
C VAL A 52 -1.52 12.91 5.00
N MET A 53 -1.14 12.54 6.23
CA MET A 53 -1.28 11.15 6.70
C MET A 53 -2.74 10.74 6.82
N ASP A 54 -3.59 11.60 7.37
CA ASP A 54 -5.03 11.35 7.49
C ASP A 54 -5.68 11.16 6.13
N GLN A 55 -5.29 11.99 5.14
CA GLN A 55 -5.76 11.85 3.77
C GLN A 55 -5.34 10.51 3.16
N LEU A 56 -4.10 10.10 3.34
CA LEU A 56 -3.61 8.81 2.85
C LEU A 56 -4.41 7.65 3.45
N ILE A 57 -4.67 7.68 4.76
CA ILE A 57 -5.49 6.67 5.44
C ILE A 57 -6.92 6.68 4.87
N ALA A 58 -7.51 7.84 4.70
CA ALA A 58 -8.84 7.98 4.14
C ALA A 58 -8.93 7.45 2.70
N GLU A 59 -7.96 7.79 1.84
CA GLU A 59 -7.88 7.26 0.46
C GLU A 59 -7.69 5.74 0.45
N THR A 60 -6.90 5.20 1.40
CA THR A 60 -6.73 3.76 1.59
C THR A 60 -8.06 3.08 1.88
N VAL A 61 -8.76 3.53 2.92
CA VAL A 61 -10.04 2.94 3.34
C VAL A 61 -11.09 3.09 2.25
N LYS A 62 -11.16 4.27 1.62
CA LYS A 62 -12.07 4.55 0.51
C LYS A 62 -11.77 3.64 -0.68
N GLY A 63 -10.51 3.53 -1.10
CA GLY A 63 -10.11 2.70 -2.23
C GLY A 63 -10.48 1.22 -2.02
N ILE A 64 -10.21 0.67 -0.84
CA ILE A 64 -10.62 -0.69 -0.48
C ILE A 64 -12.15 -0.85 -0.54
N ALA A 65 -12.88 0.07 0.08
CA ALA A 65 -14.33 0.02 0.10
C ALA A 65 -14.93 0.11 -1.32
N GLU A 66 -14.46 1.06 -2.13
CA GLU A 66 -14.91 1.23 -3.50
C GLU A 66 -14.61 0.02 -4.38
N THR A 67 -13.45 -0.62 -4.19
CA THR A 67 -13.06 -1.83 -4.93
C THR A 67 -14.05 -2.97 -4.74
N ILE A 68 -14.65 -3.08 -3.55
CA ILE A 68 -15.61 -4.15 -3.21
C ILE A 68 -17.05 -3.76 -3.57
N THR A 69 -17.40 -2.49 -3.33
CA THR A 69 -18.81 -2.07 -3.35
C THR A 69 -19.28 -1.51 -4.67
N LEU A 70 -18.36 -1.02 -5.50
CA LEU A 70 -18.72 -0.38 -6.75
C LEU A 70 -18.53 -1.32 -7.95
N PRO A 71 -19.42 -1.28 -8.95
CA PRO A 71 -19.29 -2.08 -10.15
C PRO A 71 -17.99 -1.80 -10.89
N SER A 72 -17.32 -2.84 -11.34
CA SER A 72 -16.05 -2.78 -12.08
C SER A 72 -16.15 -3.60 -13.35
N LEU A 73 -15.31 -3.34 -14.35
CA LEU A 73 -15.22 -4.15 -15.57
C LEU A 73 -14.62 -5.54 -15.27
N ILE A 74 -13.62 -5.56 -14.38
CA ILE A 74 -13.09 -6.77 -13.79
C ILE A 74 -13.40 -6.65 -12.30
N ASN A 75 -14.43 -7.39 -11.87
CA ASN A 75 -14.92 -7.30 -10.51
C ASN A 75 -13.99 -8.04 -9.56
N LEU A 76 -13.74 -7.42 -8.42
CA LEU A 76 -13.15 -8.06 -7.26
C LEU A 76 -14.27 -8.34 -6.26
N ASP A 77 -14.38 -9.56 -5.82
CA ASP A 77 -15.31 -9.90 -4.76
C ASP A 77 -14.66 -9.89 -3.37
N TYR A 78 -15.49 -9.96 -2.35
CA TYR A 78 -15.00 -10.00 -0.96
C TYR A 78 -14.16 -11.27 -0.68
N ALA A 79 -14.44 -12.39 -1.35
CA ALA A 79 -13.69 -13.62 -1.17
C ALA A 79 -12.27 -13.51 -1.74
N ASP A 80 -12.12 -12.83 -2.87
CA ASP A 80 -10.82 -12.52 -3.47
C ASP A 80 -9.96 -11.69 -2.51
N MET A 81 -10.53 -10.59 -2.01
CA MET A 81 -9.84 -9.74 -1.04
C MET A 81 -9.46 -10.50 0.22
N LYS A 82 -10.38 -11.29 0.76
CA LYS A 82 -10.14 -12.11 1.94
C LYS A 82 -9.01 -13.12 1.71
N THR A 83 -8.94 -13.72 0.53
CA THR A 83 -7.89 -14.66 0.16
C THR A 83 -6.52 -14.02 0.20
N ILE A 84 -6.38 -12.82 -0.37
CA ILE A 84 -5.12 -12.07 -0.33
C ILE A 84 -4.78 -11.66 1.11
N MET A 85 -5.72 -11.08 1.83
CA MET A 85 -5.48 -10.57 3.19
C MET A 85 -5.22 -11.66 4.21
N ASN A 86 -5.80 -12.86 4.05
CA ASN A 86 -5.55 -14.00 4.94
C ASN A 86 -4.18 -14.66 4.73
N SER A 87 -3.42 -14.25 3.73
CA SER A 87 -2.03 -14.72 3.53
C SER A 87 -1.12 -14.35 4.71
N GLY A 88 -1.60 -13.50 5.61
CA GLY A 88 -0.95 -13.12 6.88
C GLY A 88 0.24 -12.18 6.72
N GLY A 89 0.73 -11.67 7.84
CA GLY A 89 1.93 -10.85 7.90
C GLY A 89 1.70 -9.36 7.67
N LEU A 90 2.76 -8.67 7.29
CA LEU A 90 2.72 -7.26 6.94
C LEU A 90 2.14 -7.09 5.55
N SER A 91 1.30 -6.07 5.44
CA SER A 91 0.79 -5.62 4.15
C SER A 91 1.17 -4.18 3.90
N VAL A 92 1.40 -3.87 2.65
CA VAL A 92 1.59 -2.50 2.18
C VAL A 92 0.49 -2.16 1.21
N MET A 93 0.05 -0.91 1.27
CA MET A 93 -0.78 -0.34 0.22
C MET A 93 0.06 0.60 -0.62
N LEU A 94 -0.04 0.43 -1.92
CA LEU A 94 0.59 1.26 -2.93
C LEU A 94 -0.51 2.06 -3.62
N TRP A 95 -0.19 3.30 -3.95
CA TRP A 95 -1.10 4.20 -4.63
C TRP A 95 -0.32 5.11 -5.58
N GLY A 96 -0.78 5.22 -6.80
CA GLY A 96 -0.19 6.11 -7.81
C GLY A 96 -1.24 6.58 -8.79
N GLU A 97 -1.07 7.79 -9.29
CA GLU A 97 -1.92 8.39 -10.33
C GLU A 97 -1.05 9.11 -11.35
N ALA A 98 -1.35 8.89 -12.64
CA ALA A 98 -0.68 9.57 -13.74
C ALA A 98 -1.62 9.67 -14.95
N ASP A 99 -1.28 10.50 -15.91
CA ASP A 99 -1.97 10.51 -17.19
C ASP A 99 -1.58 9.26 -18.00
N ILE A 100 -2.55 8.66 -18.72
CA ILE A 100 -2.34 7.45 -19.54
C ILE A 100 -1.25 7.70 -20.58
N ASP A 101 -1.20 8.91 -21.14
CA ASP A 101 -0.22 9.32 -22.15
C ASP A 101 1.22 9.40 -21.62
N GLU A 102 1.42 9.51 -20.30
CA GLU A 102 2.75 9.45 -19.67
C GLU A 102 3.33 8.03 -19.62
N GLY A 103 2.51 7.04 -19.97
CA GLY A 103 2.89 5.63 -20.05
C GLY A 103 2.77 4.86 -18.73
N VAL A 104 2.88 3.54 -18.87
CA VAL A 104 2.75 2.58 -17.78
C VAL A 104 3.79 2.80 -16.68
N GLU A 105 5.04 3.06 -17.08
CA GLU A 105 6.14 3.22 -16.12
C GLU A 105 5.91 4.38 -15.14
N LYS A 106 5.23 5.44 -15.59
CA LYS A 106 4.98 6.61 -14.76
C LYS A 106 4.03 6.29 -13.61
N VAL A 107 2.86 5.72 -13.89
CA VAL A 107 1.87 5.39 -12.86
C VAL A 107 2.40 4.32 -11.90
N VAL A 108 3.14 3.33 -12.40
CA VAL A 108 3.76 2.30 -11.58
C VAL A 108 4.84 2.89 -10.68
N LYS A 109 5.68 3.76 -11.21
CA LYS A 109 6.72 4.47 -10.44
C LYS A 109 6.11 5.34 -9.33
N GLU A 110 5.04 6.05 -9.62
CA GLU A 110 4.30 6.82 -8.60
C GLU A 110 3.74 5.91 -7.51
N ALA A 111 3.20 4.74 -7.87
CA ALA A 111 2.68 3.78 -6.91
C ALA A 111 3.78 3.16 -6.04
N LEU A 112 4.90 2.74 -6.64
CA LEU A 112 6.00 2.05 -5.95
C LEU A 112 6.86 2.99 -5.11
N ASN A 113 7.01 4.24 -5.53
CA ASN A 113 7.84 5.24 -4.85
C ASN A 113 7.03 6.17 -3.96
N HIS A 114 5.83 5.76 -3.53
CA HIS A 114 5.04 6.59 -2.62
C HIS A 114 5.84 6.85 -1.33
N PRO A 115 6.17 8.10 -1.03
CA PRO A 115 7.20 8.44 -0.03
C PRO A 115 6.83 8.05 1.40
N LEU A 116 5.55 7.83 1.69
CA LEU A 116 5.08 7.40 3.01
C LEU A 116 5.13 5.86 3.19
N LEU A 117 5.50 5.12 2.15
CA LEU A 117 5.50 3.66 2.14
C LEU A 117 6.94 3.17 1.96
N ASN A 118 7.63 2.93 3.07
CA ASN A 118 8.97 2.35 3.04
C ASN A 118 8.93 0.87 3.39
N VAL A 119 8.44 0.09 2.43
CA VAL A 119 8.37 -1.36 2.59
C VAL A 119 8.99 -2.01 1.37
N ASP A 120 9.80 -3.01 1.58
CA ASP A 120 10.27 -3.84 0.46
C ASP A 120 9.14 -4.80 0.08
N TYR A 121 8.49 -4.51 -1.05
CA TYR A 121 7.41 -5.32 -1.61
C TYR A 121 7.92 -6.53 -2.40
N ARG A 122 9.23 -6.59 -2.68
CA ARG A 122 9.84 -7.69 -3.43
C ARG A 122 9.68 -9.00 -2.67
N GLY A 123 9.28 -10.04 -3.40
CA GLY A 123 8.98 -11.32 -2.79
C GLY A 123 7.66 -11.38 -2.02
N ALA A 124 6.80 -10.38 -2.12
CA ALA A 124 5.44 -10.46 -1.59
C ALA A 124 4.70 -11.66 -2.18
N THR A 125 3.92 -12.34 -1.35
CA THR A 125 3.24 -13.59 -1.69
C THR A 125 1.82 -13.43 -2.17
N GLY A 126 1.27 -12.22 -2.03
CA GLY A 126 -0.05 -11.87 -2.52
C GLY A 126 -0.13 -10.42 -2.95
N ALA A 127 -0.92 -10.14 -3.98
CA ALA A 127 -1.21 -8.80 -4.44
C ALA A 127 -2.66 -8.68 -4.91
N LEU A 128 -3.35 -7.66 -4.42
CA LEU A 128 -4.62 -7.21 -4.96
C LEU A 128 -4.35 -5.90 -5.68
N VAL A 129 -4.55 -5.88 -6.98
CA VAL A 129 -4.30 -4.71 -7.82
C VAL A 129 -5.64 -4.21 -8.36
N HIS A 130 -5.95 -2.94 -8.13
CA HIS A 130 -7.14 -2.29 -8.68
C HIS A 130 -6.74 -1.07 -9.50
N ILE A 131 -7.13 -1.07 -10.77
CA ILE A 131 -6.81 -0.02 -11.72
C ILE A 131 -8.09 0.73 -12.09
N THR A 132 -8.10 2.02 -11.85
CA THR A 132 -9.19 2.92 -12.24
C THR A 132 -8.69 3.88 -13.30
N GLY A 133 -9.40 3.99 -14.39
CA GLY A 133 -9.02 4.92 -15.46
C GLY A 133 -10.21 5.51 -16.19
N GLY A 134 -9.93 6.43 -17.10
CA GLY A 134 -10.92 7.04 -17.97
C GLY A 134 -11.34 6.15 -19.13
N PRO A 135 -12.25 6.64 -20.01
CA PRO A 135 -12.78 5.88 -21.15
C PRO A 135 -11.72 5.40 -22.15
N ASN A 136 -10.57 6.07 -22.16
CA ASN A 136 -9.46 5.74 -23.06
C ASN A 136 -8.56 4.61 -22.54
N MET A 137 -8.79 4.13 -21.31
CA MET A 137 -8.02 3.05 -20.73
C MET A 137 -8.29 1.73 -21.45
N THR A 138 -7.26 1.16 -22.07
CA THR A 138 -7.37 -0.11 -22.80
C THR A 138 -7.06 -1.30 -21.92
N LEU A 139 -7.58 -2.48 -22.31
CA LEU A 139 -7.25 -3.74 -21.63
C LEU A 139 -5.74 -4.02 -21.64
N LYS A 140 -5.06 -3.67 -22.76
CA LYS A 140 -3.61 -3.79 -22.86
C LYS A 140 -2.91 -2.93 -21.82
N TYR A 141 -3.33 -1.68 -21.64
CA TYR A 141 -2.76 -0.80 -20.64
C TYR A 141 -2.92 -1.36 -19.22
N VAL A 142 -4.10 -1.88 -18.89
CA VAL A 142 -4.38 -2.54 -17.60
C VAL A 142 -3.44 -3.74 -17.38
N GLN A 143 -3.26 -4.55 -18.40
CA GLN A 143 -2.35 -5.70 -18.35
C GLN A 143 -0.90 -5.26 -18.13
N ASP A 144 -0.42 -4.29 -18.92
CA ASP A 144 0.96 -3.80 -18.86
C ASP A 144 1.26 -3.18 -17.48
N VAL A 145 0.32 -2.37 -16.93
CA VAL A 145 0.44 -1.82 -15.57
C VAL A 145 0.51 -2.93 -14.52
N SER A 146 -0.37 -3.92 -14.61
CA SER A 146 -0.39 -5.02 -13.66
C SER A 146 0.90 -5.84 -13.71
N GLN A 147 1.39 -6.13 -14.89
CA GLN A 147 2.62 -6.89 -15.11
C GLN A 147 3.83 -6.14 -14.56
N GLU A 148 3.94 -4.84 -14.83
CA GLU A 148 5.06 -4.03 -14.36
C GLU A 148 5.03 -3.87 -12.85
N LEU A 149 3.84 -3.71 -12.25
CA LEU A 149 3.68 -3.59 -10.80
C LEU A 149 4.02 -4.87 -10.04
N THR A 150 3.79 -6.03 -10.64
CA THR A 150 3.92 -7.34 -9.98
C THR A 150 5.17 -8.12 -10.36
N LYS A 151 6.02 -7.57 -11.22
CA LYS A 151 7.21 -8.27 -11.75
C LYS A 151 8.20 -8.75 -10.70
N ASP A 152 8.31 -8.04 -9.57
CA ASP A 152 9.28 -8.32 -8.51
C ASP A 152 8.65 -9.10 -7.33
N LEU A 153 7.41 -9.59 -7.47
CA LEU A 153 6.77 -10.43 -6.48
C LEU A 153 7.34 -11.87 -6.51
N ASP A 154 6.96 -12.67 -5.51
CA ASP A 154 7.26 -14.10 -5.54
C ASP A 154 6.68 -14.77 -6.79
N SER A 155 7.39 -15.74 -7.35
CA SER A 155 6.96 -16.44 -8.58
C SER A 155 5.65 -17.22 -8.42
N TYR A 156 5.25 -17.52 -7.20
CA TYR A 156 3.98 -18.16 -6.83
C TYR A 156 3.00 -17.21 -6.19
N ALA A 157 3.26 -15.89 -6.25
CA ALA A 157 2.38 -14.90 -5.66
C ALA A 157 0.97 -15.00 -6.24
N ASN A 158 -0.01 -14.97 -5.35
CA ASN A 158 -1.42 -14.90 -5.75
C ASN A 158 -1.74 -13.44 -6.12
N VAL A 159 -1.97 -13.16 -7.40
CA VAL A 159 -2.28 -11.83 -7.91
C VAL A 159 -3.73 -11.77 -8.36
N ILE A 160 -4.49 -10.87 -7.79
CA ILE A 160 -5.89 -10.62 -8.14
C ILE A 160 -5.99 -9.22 -8.72
N LEU A 161 -6.60 -9.12 -9.90
CA LEU A 161 -6.72 -7.89 -10.67
C LEU A 161 -8.17 -7.43 -10.77
N GLY A 162 -8.42 -6.16 -10.44
CA GLY A 162 -9.65 -5.44 -10.72
C GLY A 162 -9.42 -4.25 -11.65
N ALA A 163 -10.40 -3.95 -12.47
CA ALA A 163 -10.34 -2.78 -13.35
C ALA A 163 -11.68 -2.07 -13.44
N ARG A 164 -11.65 -0.75 -13.37
CA ARG A 164 -12.83 0.11 -13.43
C ARG A 164 -12.62 1.29 -14.35
N VAL A 165 -13.63 1.63 -15.13
CA VAL A 165 -13.67 2.85 -15.95
C VAL A 165 -14.60 3.87 -15.31
N ILE A 166 -14.11 5.09 -15.13
CA ILE A 166 -14.85 6.23 -14.60
C ILE A 166 -14.71 7.37 -15.60
N PRO A 167 -15.81 7.89 -16.16
CA PRO A 167 -15.76 8.95 -17.15
C PRO A 167 -15.00 10.21 -16.69
N GLU A 168 -15.11 10.54 -15.40
CA GLU A 168 -14.50 11.71 -14.79
C GLU A 168 -12.97 11.64 -14.70
N PHE A 169 -12.40 10.46 -14.91
CA PHE A 169 -10.95 10.27 -14.98
C PHE A 169 -10.36 10.75 -16.30
N GLU A 170 -11.21 10.93 -17.34
CA GLU A 170 -10.76 11.37 -18.67
C GLU A 170 -9.54 10.57 -19.17
N ASN A 171 -8.35 11.17 -19.18
CA ASN A 171 -7.10 10.53 -19.59
C ASN A 171 -6.24 10.03 -18.42
N LYS A 172 -6.75 10.05 -17.20
CA LYS A 172 -6.01 9.62 -16.03
C LYS A 172 -6.14 8.12 -15.75
N CYS A 173 -5.11 7.58 -15.16
CA CYS A 173 -5.08 6.25 -14.58
C CYS A 173 -4.64 6.34 -13.13
N ARG A 174 -5.35 5.65 -12.26
CA ARG A 174 -5.01 5.44 -10.85
C ARG A 174 -4.81 3.97 -10.59
N VAL A 175 -3.73 3.64 -9.92
CA VAL A 175 -3.42 2.30 -9.46
C VAL A 175 -3.47 2.29 -7.94
N MET A 176 -4.21 1.35 -7.39
CA MET A 176 -4.17 0.99 -5.99
C MET A 176 -3.78 -0.48 -5.91
N ALA A 177 -2.80 -0.80 -5.08
CA ALA A 177 -2.45 -2.19 -4.84
C ALA A 177 -2.26 -2.45 -3.34
N ILE A 178 -2.70 -3.62 -2.89
CA ILE A 178 -2.41 -4.15 -1.56
C ILE A 178 -1.52 -5.36 -1.76
N MET A 179 -0.30 -5.30 -1.24
CA MET A 179 0.64 -6.41 -1.28
C MET A 179 0.81 -7.01 0.11
N THR A 180 0.76 -8.33 0.21
CA THR A 180 0.83 -9.08 1.47
C THR A 180 2.05 -9.98 1.51
N GLY A 181 2.50 -10.33 2.71
CA GLY A 181 3.73 -11.10 2.88
C GLY A 181 5.00 -10.29 2.61
N VAL A 182 4.89 -8.96 2.72
CA VAL A 182 6.02 -8.04 2.50
C VAL A 182 7.00 -8.06 3.67
N GLN A 183 8.29 -7.78 3.37
CA GLN A 183 9.33 -7.62 4.38
C GLN A 183 9.62 -6.13 4.57
N SER A 184 9.64 -5.68 5.82
CA SER A 184 10.04 -4.31 6.12
C SER A 184 11.35 -4.30 6.88
N PRO A 185 12.40 -3.67 6.36
CA PRO A 185 13.68 -3.55 7.06
C PRO A 185 13.59 -2.65 8.31
N ASN A 186 12.59 -1.78 8.40
CA ASN A 186 12.46 -0.81 9.49
C ASN A 186 11.29 -1.10 10.44
N LEU A 187 10.41 -2.01 10.10
CA LEU A 187 9.35 -2.50 10.97
C LEU A 187 9.79 -3.84 11.52
N LEU A 188 10.51 -3.75 12.60
CA LEU A 188 10.95 -4.76 13.55
C LEU A 188 10.64 -6.20 13.14
N GLY A 189 11.63 -6.85 12.57
CA GLY A 189 11.70 -8.30 12.54
C GLY A 189 11.81 -8.84 13.99
N PRO A 190 11.54 -10.13 14.23
CA PRO A 190 11.50 -10.75 15.57
C PRO A 190 12.81 -10.66 16.38
N ASN A 191 13.85 -9.99 15.90
CA ASN A 191 15.18 -9.94 16.51
C ASN A 191 15.63 -8.57 17.04
N THR A 192 14.81 -7.53 16.98
CA THR A 192 15.28 -6.18 17.35
C THR A 192 15.09 -5.87 18.84
N SER A 193 14.14 -6.51 19.51
CA SER A 193 13.93 -6.36 20.96
C SER A 193 15.07 -6.91 21.82
N SER A 194 15.87 -7.87 21.30
CA SER A 194 17.01 -8.43 22.03
C SER A 194 18.30 -7.65 21.90
N GLN A 195 18.43 -6.73 20.94
CA GLN A 195 19.66 -5.93 20.77
C GLN A 195 19.65 -4.58 21.50
N LEU A 196 18.48 -4.09 21.92
CA LEU A 196 18.36 -2.82 22.67
C LEU A 196 18.46 -3.00 24.19
N LEU A 197 18.39 -4.24 24.70
CA LEU A 197 18.53 -4.54 26.13
C LEU A 197 19.98 -4.84 26.56
N ASN A 198 20.94 -4.87 25.64
CA ASN A 198 22.36 -5.16 25.91
C ASN A 198 23.30 -3.98 25.65
N LYS A 199 22.83 -2.74 25.80
CA LYS A 199 23.69 -1.55 25.86
C LYS A 199 23.35 -0.67 27.04
#